data_e7fa11b5e01244b164c8397e6eefe04a
#
_entry.id   e7fa11b5e01244b164c8397e6eefe04a
#
_cell.length_a   1.000
_cell.length_b   1.000
_cell.length_c   1.000
_cell.angle_alpha   90.00
_cell.angle_beta   90.00
_cell.angle_gamma   90.00
#
_symmetry.space_group_name_H-M   'P 1'
#
loop_
_entity.id
_entity.type
_entity.pdbx_description
1 polymer ?
#
loop_
_entity_poly.entity_id
_entity_poly.type
_entity_poly.pdbx_seq_one_letter_code
_entity_poly.pdbx_strand_id
1 'polypeptide(L)'
;MSSDILVVEDLGDAVQRLTMNRPERLNAMNHPAAEGLLAHFEGRRRNTDVRVVIIRGAGRAFSSGADLKAGGTPEALRDGPKGDWVLRDLMKAMRACPQPLIATVRGPAAGGGLAVALACDVILCSETAAFHSAFINIGLSGAELGVSWRLQRMIGLSKAREILLAGRPLPAAAALEAGLVSEVTGEGDLDDKGLALARDMVRAAPDALRITKRTLDAALETPTYDAAMEIEERGQMLMIRARSGAPGL
;
A
#
# COMPACT_ATOMS: atom_id res chain seq x y z
N MET A 1 -29.70 3.65 -3.44
CA MET A 1 -28.75 2.52 -3.38
C MET A 1 -27.50 3.07 -2.73
N SER A 2 -27.17 2.64 -1.52
CA SER A 2 -25.89 2.98 -0.89
C SER A 2 -24.82 2.26 -1.71
N SER A 3 -24.08 3.00 -2.53
CA SER A 3 -22.88 2.44 -3.17
C SER A 3 -21.87 2.19 -2.04
N ASP A 4 -21.47 0.96 -1.84
CA ASP A 4 -20.45 0.65 -0.84
C ASP A 4 -19.19 1.46 -1.14
N ILE A 5 -18.71 2.21 -0.14
CA ILE A 5 -17.51 3.08 -0.25
C ILE A 5 -16.26 2.23 -0.56
N LEU A 6 -16.27 0.99 -0.09
CA LEU A 6 -15.27 -0.03 -0.38
C LEU A 6 -15.95 -1.26 -0.95
N VAL A 7 -15.41 -1.79 -2.02
CA VAL A 7 -15.87 -3.04 -2.63
C VAL A 7 -14.77 -4.08 -2.47
N VAL A 8 -15.16 -5.23 -1.88
CA VAL A 8 -14.28 -6.37 -1.66
C VAL A 8 -14.73 -7.50 -2.56
N GLU A 9 -13.85 -7.99 -3.42
CA GLU A 9 -14.14 -9.03 -4.40
C GLU A 9 -13.18 -10.21 -4.21
N ASP A 10 -13.70 -11.41 -4.20
CA ASP A 10 -12.91 -12.64 -4.31
C ASP A 10 -12.63 -12.92 -5.79
N LEU A 11 -11.36 -12.95 -6.17
CA LEU A 11 -10.94 -13.20 -7.55
C LEU A 11 -10.58 -14.67 -7.81
N GLY A 12 -10.85 -15.55 -6.84
CA GLY A 12 -10.38 -16.93 -6.85
C GLY A 12 -8.90 -17.06 -6.44
N ASP A 13 -8.41 -18.29 -6.34
CA ASP A 13 -7.01 -18.60 -6.02
C ASP A 13 -6.51 -17.95 -4.70
N ALA A 14 -7.41 -17.66 -3.75
CA ALA A 14 -7.11 -16.93 -2.52
C ALA A 14 -6.57 -15.50 -2.75
N VAL A 15 -6.93 -14.89 -3.89
CA VAL A 15 -6.65 -13.50 -4.23
C VAL A 15 -7.89 -12.65 -4.00
N GLN A 16 -7.74 -11.56 -3.27
CA GLN A 16 -8.81 -10.60 -3.00
C GLN A 16 -8.50 -9.25 -3.63
N ARG A 17 -9.51 -8.60 -4.19
CA ARG A 17 -9.43 -7.21 -4.66
C ARG A 17 -10.22 -6.29 -3.75
N LEU A 18 -9.55 -5.25 -3.28
CA LEU A 18 -10.13 -4.16 -2.51
C LEU A 18 -10.17 -2.90 -3.37
N THR A 19 -11.35 -2.43 -3.68
CA THR A 19 -11.57 -1.24 -4.50
C THR A 19 -12.08 -0.09 -3.64
N MET A 20 -11.35 1.03 -3.59
CA MET A 20 -11.85 2.31 -3.11
C MET A 20 -12.89 2.82 -4.10
N ASN A 21 -14.14 3.00 -3.68
CA ASN A 21 -15.26 3.16 -4.59
C ASN A 21 -16.04 4.49 -4.36
N ARG A 22 -15.34 5.59 -4.54
CA ARG A 22 -15.89 6.95 -4.59
C ARG A 22 -15.36 7.68 -5.83
N PRO A 23 -15.57 7.14 -7.07
CA PRO A 23 -14.96 7.66 -8.29
C PRO A 23 -15.33 9.12 -8.58
N GLU A 24 -16.53 9.57 -8.19
CA GLU A 24 -17.01 10.95 -8.33
C GLU A 24 -16.22 11.93 -7.46
N ARG A 25 -15.52 11.44 -6.45
CA ARG A 25 -14.62 12.17 -5.55
C ARG A 25 -13.15 11.79 -5.77
N LEU A 26 -12.80 11.17 -6.90
CA LEU A 26 -11.47 10.64 -7.16
C LEU A 26 -10.95 9.74 -6.01
N ASN A 27 -11.84 8.97 -5.41
CA ASN A 27 -11.58 8.08 -4.28
C ASN A 27 -10.94 8.80 -3.08
N ALA A 28 -11.32 10.06 -2.86
CA ALA A 28 -10.91 10.79 -1.65
C ALA A 28 -11.40 10.05 -0.40
N MET A 29 -10.53 9.94 0.58
CA MET A 29 -10.79 9.23 1.83
C MET A 29 -11.45 10.19 2.83
N ASN A 30 -12.75 10.02 3.06
CA ASN A 30 -13.44 10.55 4.22
C ASN A 30 -13.30 9.57 5.40
N HIS A 31 -13.79 9.97 6.57
CA HIS A 31 -13.68 9.15 7.79
C HIS A 31 -14.24 7.72 7.61
N PRO A 32 -15.46 7.50 7.06
CA PRO A 32 -15.97 6.15 6.82
C PRO A 32 -15.09 5.31 5.86
N ALA A 33 -14.51 5.92 4.84
CA ALA A 33 -13.61 5.21 3.92
C ALA A 33 -12.30 4.79 4.63
N ALA A 34 -11.74 5.67 5.44
CA ALA A 34 -10.53 5.37 6.20
C ALA A 34 -10.77 4.30 7.28
N GLU A 35 -11.88 4.39 8.02
CA GLU A 35 -12.28 3.36 8.99
C GLU A 35 -12.55 2.01 8.34
N GLY A 36 -13.23 1.99 7.20
CA GLY A 36 -13.48 0.76 6.45
C GLY A 36 -12.19 0.09 5.97
N LEU A 37 -11.23 0.86 5.46
CA LEU A 37 -9.90 0.36 5.10
C LEU A 37 -9.17 -0.19 6.33
N LEU A 38 -9.15 0.55 7.44
CA LEU A 38 -8.52 0.11 8.68
C LEU A 38 -9.12 -1.22 9.17
N ALA A 39 -10.44 -1.29 9.30
CA ALA A 39 -11.14 -2.50 9.73
C ALA A 39 -10.85 -3.70 8.80
N HIS A 40 -10.76 -3.47 7.48
CA HIS A 40 -10.39 -4.50 6.52
C HIS A 40 -9.01 -5.08 6.83
N PHE A 41 -7.97 -4.24 6.99
CA PHE A 41 -6.62 -4.73 7.23
C PHE A 41 -6.41 -5.30 8.64
N GLU A 42 -7.08 -4.78 9.65
CA GLU A 42 -7.09 -5.40 10.99
C GLU A 42 -7.70 -6.80 10.95
N GLY A 43 -8.79 -7.00 10.20
CA GLY A 43 -9.41 -8.30 9.98
C GLY A 43 -8.49 -9.30 9.24
N ARG A 44 -7.55 -8.82 8.42
CA ARG A 44 -6.62 -9.70 7.68
C ARG A 44 -5.54 -10.33 8.56
N ARG A 45 -5.22 -9.78 9.70
CA ARG A 45 -4.12 -10.28 10.56
C ARG A 45 -4.26 -11.74 10.96
N ARG A 46 -5.49 -12.24 11.09
CA ARG A 46 -5.79 -13.63 11.50
C ARG A 46 -6.47 -14.44 10.40
N ASN A 47 -6.80 -13.83 9.28
CA ASN A 47 -7.44 -14.53 8.16
C ASN A 47 -6.37 -15.17 7.28
N THR A 48 -6.47 -16.48 7.06
CA THR A 48 -5.55 -17.28 6.25
C THR A 48 -6.13 -17.66 4.88
N ASP A 49 -7.42 -17.38 4.65
CA ASP A 49 -8.13 -17.77 3.42
C ASP A 49 -7.69 -16.90 2.23
N VAL A 50 -7.39 -15.61 2.52
CA VAL A 50 -6.81 -14.70 1.53
C VAL A 50 -5.30 -14.70 1.67
N ARG A 51 -4.61 -14.80 0.54
CA ARG A 51 -3.15 -14.89 0.46
C ARG A 51 -2.48 -13.68 -0.14
N VAL A 52 -3.18 -12.97 -1.03
CA VAL A 52 -2.72 -11.71 -1.65
C VAL A 52 -3.90 -10.76 -1.74
N VAL A 53 -3.66 -9.48 -1.49
CA VAL A 53 -4.66 -8.42 -1.65
C VAL A 53 -4.20 -7.44 -2.72
N ILE A 54 -5.05 -7.22 -3.73
CA ILE A 54 -4.87 -6.17 -4.74
C ILE A 54 -5.68 -4.96 -4.32
N ILE A 55 -5.08 -3.79 -4.31
CA ILE A 55 -5.73 -2.52 -3.94
C ILE A 55 -5.80 -1.62 -5.16
N ARG A 56 -7.00 -1.10 -5.45
CA ARG A 56 -7.20 -0.14 -6.56
C ARG A 56 -8.20 0.95 -6.20
N GLY A 57 -8.27 1.96 -7.05
CA GLY A 57 -9.37 2.93 -7.08
C GLY A 57 -10.35 2.64 -8.21
N ALA A 58 -11.64 2.85 -7.99
CA ALA A 58 -12.64 2.86 -9.05
C ALA A 58 -12.49 4.10 -9.95
N GLY A 59 -12.81 3.95 -11.24
CA GLY A 59 -12.76 5.05 -12.19
C GLY A 59 -11.34 5.51 -12.52
N ARG A 60 -11.14 6.82 -12.71
CA ARG A 60 -9.95 7.44 -13.29
C ARG A 60 -8.82 7.79 -12.31
N ALA A 61 -8.95 7.47 -11.03
CA ALA A 61 -7.97 7.81 -10.01
C ALA A 61 -7.77 6.65 -9.05
N PHE A 62 -6.57 6.47 -8.56
CA PHE A 62 -6.32 5.60 -7.42
C PHE A 62 -6.93 6.22 -6.16
N SER A 63 -6.43 7.37 -5.73
CA SER A 63 -7.02 8.17 -4.65
C SER A 63 -6.40 9.57 -4.62
N SER A 64 -7.23 10.59 -4.45
CA SER A 64 -6.79 11.98 -4.28
C SER A 64 -6.41 12.33 -2.83
N GLY A 65 -6.41 11.35 -1.91
CA GLY A 65 -6.04 11.55 -0.51
C GLY A 65 -7.22 11.92 0.38
N ALA A 66 -7.00 12.73 1.41
CA ALA A 66 -8.05 13.15 2.33
C ALA A 66 -9.15 13.96 1.63
N ASP A 67 -10.42 13.70 1.99
CA ASP A 67 -11.57 14.44 1.46
C ASP A 67 -11.70 15.80 2.14
N LEU A 68 -11.00 16.80 1.60
CA LEU A 68 -11.00 18.17 2.14
C LEU A 68 -12.38 18.84 2.11
N LYS A 69 -13.30 18.38 1.24
CA LYS A 69 -14.66 18.93 1.13
C LYS A 69 -15.62 18.33 2.16
N ALA A 70 -15.32 17.15 2.69
CA ALA A 70 -16.13 16.49 3.72
C ALA A 70 -15.68 16.81 5.14
N GLY A 71 -15.05 17.97 5.36
CA GLY A 71 -14.57 18.41 6.67
C GLY A 71 -13.12 18.02 6.96
N GLY A 72 -12.40 17.48 5.96
CA GLY A 72 -10.95 17.23 6.04
C GLY A 72 -10.12 18.50 5.85
N THR A 73 -10.54 19.65 6.44
CA THR A 73 -9.70 20.84 6.44
C THR A 73 -8.43 20.58 7.24
N PRO A 74 -7.30 21.30 6.96
CA PRO A 74 -6.09 21.18 7.76
C PRO A 74 -6.33 21.35 9.26
N GLU A 75 -7.26 22.23 9.64
CA GLU A 75 -7.66 22.47 11.03
C GLU A 75 -8.43 21.26 11.60
N ALA A 76 -9.38 20.69 10.86
CA ALA A 76 -10.14 19.52 11.29
C ALA A 76 -9.25 18.25 11.40
N LEU A 77 -8.24 18.14 10.53
CA LEU A 77 -7.24 17.07 10.63
C LEU A 77 -6.36 17.25 11.86
N ARG A 78 -6.05 18.50 12.25
CA ARG A 78 -5.24 18.82 13.41
C ARG A 78 -6.00 18.72 14.73
N ASP A 79 -7.23 19.24 14.79
CA ASP A 79 -7.96 19.48 16.04
C ASP A 79 -9.08 18.43 16.24
N GLY A 80 -9.36 17.58 15.25
CA GLY A 80 -10.38 16.53 15.35
C GLY A 80 -9.91 15.36 16.22
N PRO A 81 -10.70 14.93 17.21
CA PRO A 81 -10.31 13.85 18.14
C PRO A 81 -10.12 12.48 17.45
N LYS A 82 -10.39 12.39 16.14
CA LYS A 82 -10.29 11.12 15.38
C LYS A 82 -9.69 11.25 13.97
N GLY A 83 -9.38 12.45 13.47
CA GLY A 83 -9.08 12.65 12.04
C GLY A 83 -7.78 11.98 11.57
N ASP A 84 -6.66 12.36 12.16
CA ASP A 84 -5.33 11.91 11.76
C ASP A 84 -5.00 10.46 12.19
N TRP A 85 -5.57 10.03 13.31
CA TRP A 85 -5.24 8.76 13.92
C TRP A 85 -5.68 7.57 13.07
N VAL A 86 -6.84 7.65 12.42
CA VAL A 86 -7.37 6.56 11.59
C VAL A 86 -6.45 6.29 10.40
N LEU A 87 -5.98 7.32 9.69
CA LEU A 87 -5.07 7.14 8.57
C LEU A 87 -3.70 6.62 9.03
N ARG A 88 -3.19 7.09 10.16
CA ARG A 88 -1.95 6.58 10.74
C ARG A 88 -2.07 5.11 11.15
N ASP A 89 -3.17 4.75 11.78
CA ASP A 89 -3.42 3.37 12.19
C ASP A 89 -3.68 2.47 10.98
N LEU A 90 -4.32 2.98 9.93
CA LEU A 90 -4.42 2.31 8.64
C LEU A 90 -3.04 1.97 8.06
N MET A 91 -2.11 2.93 8.04
CA MET A 91 -0.75 2.66 7.53
C MET A 91 -0.05 1.57 8.35
N LYS A 92 -0.21 1.59 9.68
CA LYS A 92 0.34 0.53 10.56
C LYS A 92 -0.33 -0.81 10.29
N ALA A 93 -1.66 -0.84 10.13
CA ALA A 93 -2.41 -2.06 9.84
C ALA A 93 -2.03 -2.67 8.48
N MET A 94 -1.86 -1.84 7.44
CA MET A 94 -1.37 -2.28 6.13
C MET A 94 0.03 -2.89 6.21
N ARG A 95 0.95 -2.25 6.91
CA ARG A 95 2.31 -2.79 7.10
C ARG A 95 2.32 -4.07 7.92
N ALA A 96 1.47 -4.17 8.94
CA ALA A 96 1.33 -5.37 9.76
C ALA A 96 0.53 -6.49 9.09
N CYS A 97 -0.06 -6.24 7.92
CA CYS A 97 -0.83 -7.22 7.16
C CYS A 97 0.10 -8.35 6.68
N PRO A 98 -0.17 -9.61 7.05
CA PRO A 98 0.71 -10.71 6.69
C PRO A 98 0.63 -11.11 5.20
N GLN A 99 -0.44 -10.70 4.50
CA GLN A 99 -0.60 -10.92 3.07
C GLN A 99 0.20 -9.88 2.29
N PRO A 100 0.88 -10.23 1.19
CA PRO A 100 1.37 -9.27 0.22
C PRO A 100 0.26 -8.38 -0.31
N LEU A 101 0.58 -7.09 -0.44
CA LEU A 101 -0.30 -6.06 -0.93
C LEU A 101 0.22 -5.56 -2.29
N ILE A 102 -0.63 -5.58 -3.31
CA ILE A 102 -0.32 -5.05 -4.65
C ILE A 102 -1.19 -3.83 -4.88
N ALA A 103 -0.59 -2.67 -5.15
CA ALA A 103 -1.33 -1.51 -5.63
C ALA A 103 -1.37 -1.51 -7.16
N THR A 104 -2.57 -1.39 -7.75
CA THR A 104 -2.75 -1.10 -9.18
C THR A 104 -3.22 0.34 -9.32
N VAL A 105 -2.25 1.22 -9.66
CA VAL A 105 -2.44 2.67 -9.62
C VAL A 105 -2.79 3.22 -11.00
N ARG A 106 -4.03 3.72 -11.15
CA ARG A 106 -4.50 4.47 -12.33
C ARG A 106 -4.69 5.93 -11.94
N GLY A 107 -4.24 6.86 -12.81
CA GLY A 107 -4.36 8.28 -12.54
C GLY A 107 -3.68 8.73 -11.23
N PRO A 108 -4.19 9.75 -10.54
CA PRO A 108 -3.54 10.29 -9.37
C PRO A 108 -3.59 9.36 -8.15
N ALA A 109 -2.43 9.22 -7.48
CA ALA A 109 -2.25 8.75 -6.11
C ALA A 109 -1.64 9.90 -5.31
N ALA A 110 -2.48 10.66 -4.57
CA ALA A 110 -2.08 11.91 -3.95
C ALA A 110 -2.29 11.91 -2.43
N GLY A 111 -1.42 12.58 -1.69
CA GLY A 111 -1.53 12.71 -0.24
C GLY A 111 -1.69 11.36 0.47
N GLY A 112 -2.80 11.17 1.18
CA GLY A 112 -3.13 9.88 1.80
C GLY A 112 -3.23 8.72 0.79
N GLY A 113 -3.64 8.98 -0.47
CA GLY A 113 -3.64 7.99 -1.54
C GLY A 113 -2.23 7.55 -1.92
N LEU A 114 -1.26 8.47 -1.95
CA LEU A 114 0.16 8.13 -2.09
C LEU A 114 0.62 7.25 -0.91
N ALA A 115 0.24 7.60 0.32
CA ALA A 115 0.61 6.81 1.50
C ALA A 115 0.06 5.38 1.41
N VAL A 116 -1.18 5.18 0.97
CA VAL A 116 -1.78 3.85 0.74
C VAL A 116 -0.99 3.08 -0.33
N ALA A 117 -0.67 3.70 -1.47
CA ALA A 117 0.11 3.06 -2.52
C ALA A 117 1.50 2.63 -2.01
N LEU A 118 2.19 3.52 -1.28
CA LEU A 118 3.51 3.25 -0.68
C LEU A 118 3.47 2.20 0.44
N ALA A 119 2.33 2.01 1.11
CA ALA A 119 2.17 0.97 2.12
C ALA A 119 2.04 -0.44 1.50
N CYS A 120 1.79 -0.54 0.19
CA CYS A 120 1.80 -1.81 -0.53
C CYS A 120 3.23 -2.32 -0.76
N ASP A 121 3.35 -3.64 -0.97
CA ASP A 121 4.64 -4.31 -1.21
C ASP A 121 5.11 -4.12 -2.65
N VAL A 122 4.16 -4.13 -3.60
CA VAL A 122 4.41 -3.91 -5.03
C VAL A 122 3.43 -2.89 -5.58
N ILE A 123 3.93 -2.02 -6.44
CA ILE A 123 3.12 -1.02 -7.14
C ILE A 123 3.25 -1.26 -8.65
N LEU A 124 2.13 -1.56 -9.30
CA LEU A 124 1.96 -1.50 -10.74
C LEU A 124 1.16 -0.25 -11.08
N CYS A 125 1.41 0.36 -12.21
CA CYS A 125 0.64 1.54 -12.58
C CYS A 125 0.32 1.62 -14.07
N SER A 126 -0.71 2.41 -14.41
CA SER A 126 -0.97 2.78 -15.80
C SER A 126 -0.11 3.97 -16.23
N GLU A 127 -0.03 4.19 -17.55
CA GLU A 127 0.66 5.35 -18.14
C GLU A 127 0.13 6.69 -17.62
N THR A 128 -1.14 6.72 -17.17
CA THR A 128 -1.78 7.94 -16.63
C THR A 128 -1.49 8.19 -15.17
N ALA A 129 -0.78 7.29 -14.49
CA ALA A 129 -0.50 7.39 -13.06
C ALA A 129 0.41 8.59 -12.73
N ALA A 130 0.08 9.24 -11.61
CA ALA A 130 0.91 10.31 -11.05
C ALA A 130 0.94 10.20 -9.52
N PHE A 131 2.14 10.13 -8.96
CA PHE A 131 2.38 10.01 -7.53
C PHE A 131 2.71 11.38 -6.94
N HIS A 132 1.91 11.85 -5.98
CA HIS A 132 1.97 13.23 -5.54
C HIS A 132 1.91 13.37 -4.01
N SER A 133 2.97 13.90 -3.41
CA SER A 133 2.94 14.33 -2.01
C SER A 133 2.21 15.68 -1.89
N ALA A 134 0.87 15.65 -2.00
CA ALA A 134 0.04 16.84 -2.09
C ALA A 134 -0.08 17.63 -0.77
N PHE A 135 0.37 17.07 0.34
CA PHE A 135 0.27 17.70 1.67
C PHE A 135 0.89 19.10 1.72
N ILE A 136 2.10 19.27 1.14
CA ILE A 136 2.82 20.54 1.19
C ILE A 136 2.09 21.65 0.42
N ASN A 137 1.35 21.31 -0.62
CA ASN A 137 0.61 22.26 -1.44
C ASN A 137 -0.61 22.87 -0.73
N ILE A 138 -1.03 22.25 0.37
CA ILE A 138 -2.14 22.73 1.21
C ILE A 138 -1.64 23.24 2.59
N GLY A 139 -0.34 23.52 2.71
CA GLY A 139 0.25 24.06 3.93
C GLY A 139 0.53 23.04 5.04
N LEU A 140 0.47 21.74 4.73
CA LEU A 140 0.86 20.66 5.65
C LEU A 140 2.30 20.19 5.35
N SER A 141 2.87 19.40 6.26
CA SER A 141 4.16 18.77 6.02
C SER A 141 4.07 17.78 4.83
N GLY A 142 5.02 17.86 3.89
CA GLY A 142 5.17 16.89 2.82
C GLY A 142 5.54 15.49 3.31
N ALA A 143 5.95 15.37 4.59
CA ALA A 143 6.44 14.16 5.22
C ALA A 143 5.42 13.63 6.24
N GLU A 144 4.33 13.02 5.78
CA GLU A 144 3.22 12.53 6.60
C GLU A 144 2.91 11.06 6.29
N LEU A 145 2.25 10.35 7.19
CA LEU A 145 1.75 8.97 7.02
C LEU A 145 2.83 7.94 6.59
N GLY A 146 4.09 8.18 6.97
CA GLY A 146 5.20 7.31 6.63
C GLY A 146 5.74 7.48 5.20
N VAL A 147 5.23 8.44 4.42
CA VAL A 147 5.67 8.70 3.05
C VAL A 147 7.16 9.02 2.98
N SER A 148 7.68 9.85 3.89
CA SER A 148 9.12 10.19 3.92
C SER A 148 10.00 8.97 4.17
N TRP A 149 9.58 8.08 5.05
CA TRP A 149 10.35 6.87 5.37
C TRP A 149 10.39 5.89 4.18
N ARG A 150 9.25 5.65 3.52
CA ARG A 150 9.14 4.72 2.39
C ARG A 150 9.77 5.29 1.12
N LEU A 151 9.42 6.52 0.76
CA LEU A 151 9.83 7.10 -0.52
C LEU A 151 11.34 7.22 -0.64
N GLN A 152 12.03 7.66 0.42
CA GLN A 152 13.49 7.75 0.41
C GLN A 152 14.18 6.39 0.22
N ARG A 153 13.59 5.32 0.73
CA ARG A 153 14.11 3.95 0.57
C ARG A 153 13.84 3.36 -0.80
N MET A 154 12.73 3.76 -1.42
CA MET A 154 12.35 3.25 -2.75
C MET A 154 13.08 3.96 -3.87
N ILE A 155 13.20 5.29 -3.83
CA ILE A 155 13.72 6.11 -4.94
C ILE A 155 14.97 6.93 -4.60
N GLY A 156 15.56 6.68 -3.44
CA GLY A 156 16.75 7.40 -2.97
C GLY A 156 16.44 8.79 -2.42
N LEU A 157 17.44 9.35 -1.71
CA LEU A 157 17.27 10.58 -0.93
C LEU A 157 17.00 11.81 -1.81
N SER A 158 17.74 11.97 -2.91
CA SER A 158 17.66 13.17 -3.74
C SER A 158 16.29 13.30 -4.41
N LYS A 159 15.83 12.26 -5.09
CA LYS A 159 14.54 12.27 -5.78
C LYS A 159 13.38 12.37 -4.80
N ALA A 160 13.44 11.67 -3.69
CA ALA A 160 12.39 11.74 -2.67
C ALA A 160 12.27 13.15 -2.07
N ARG A 161 13.40 13.80 -1.75
CA ARG A 161 13.41 15.18 -1.23
C ARG A 161 12.88 16.19 -2.25
N GLU A 162 13.24 16.05 -3.52
CA GLU A 162 12.66 16.88 -4.59
C GLU A 162 11.13 16.82 -4.57
N ILE A 163 10.56 15.61 -4.57
CA ILE A 163 9.11 15.40 -4.59
C ILE A 163 8.44 15.93 -3.32
N LEU A 164 9.01 15.62 -2.15
CA LEU A 164 8.41 15.97 -0.87
C LEU A 164 8.49 17.48 -0.56
N LEU A 165 9.58 18.14 -0.97
CA LEU A 165 9.79 19.56 -0.71
C LEU A 165 9.16 20.46 -1.76
N ALA A 166 9.17 20.03 -3.03
CA ALA A 166 8.59 20.83 -4.11
C ALA A 166 7.10 20.54 -4.33
N GLY A 167 6.56 19.44 -3.80
CA GLY A 167 5.17 19.05 -4.00
C GLY A 167 4.81 18.82 -5.46
N ARG A 168 5.76 18.37 -6.28
CA ARG A 168 5.53 18.07 -7.70
C ARG A 168 5.07 16.63 -7.87
N PRO A 169 4.11 16.35 -8.76
CA PRO A 169 3.74 14.98 -9.11
C PRO A 169 4.88 14.27 -9.84
N LEU A 170 5.09 12.99 -9.53
CA LEU A 170 5.98 12.08 -10.23
C LEU A 170 5.16 11.28 -11.24
N PRO A 171 5.31 11.49 -12.56
CA PRO A 171 4.59 10.72 -13.58
C PRO A 171 5.03 9.26 -13.65
N ALA A 172 4.20 8.39 -14.24
CA ALA A 172 4.41 6.95 -14.35
C ALA A 172 5.80 6.57 -14.90
N ALA A 173 6.23 7.16 -16.02
CA ALA A 173 7.54 6.87 -16.61
C ALA A 173 8.69 7.21 -15.67
N ALA A 174 8.65 8.38 -15.02
CA ALA A 174 9.67 8.77 -14.05
C ALA A 174 9.60 7.93 -12.75
N ALA A 175 8.41 7.44 -12.39
CA ALA A 175 8.23 6.53 -11.26
C ALA A 175 8.87 5.16 -11.53
N LEU A 176 8.77 4.64 -12.76
CA LEU A 176 9.45 3.43 -13.19
C LEU A 176 10.97 3.61 -13.21
N GLU A 177 11.45 4.68 -13.82
CA GLU A 177 12.89 5.00 -13.87
C GLU A 177 13.50 5.12 -12.47
N ALA A 178 12.78 5.72 -11.54
CA ALA A 178 13.21 5.89 -10.15
C ALA A 178 13.07 4.60 -9.29
N GLY A 179 12.42 3.55 -9.80
CA GLY A 179 12.18 2.32 -9.05
C GLY A 179 11.02 2.39 -8.05
N LEU A 180 10.13 3.38 -8.18
CA LEU A 180 8.94 3.49 -7.33
C LEU A 180 7.90 2.42 -7.70
N VAL A 181 7.77 2.11 -8.97
CA VAL A 181 6.84 1.11 -9.50
C VAL A 181 7.61 0.01 -10.22
N SER A 182 7.10 -1.20 -10.20
CA SER A 182 7.73 -2.35 -10.85
C SER A 182 7.36 -2.49 -12.33
N GLU A 183 6.21 -1.96 -12.74
CA GLU A 183 5.74 -2.01 -14.13
C GLU A 183 4.81 -0.82 -14.43
N VAL A 184 4.92 -0.31 -15.67
CA VAL A 184 3.95 0.62 -16.28
C VAL A 184 3.27 -0.10 -17.44
N THR A 185 1.95 -0.05 -17.51
CA THR A 185 1.15 -0.76 -18.51
C THR A 185 0.04 0.14 -19.05
N GLY A 186 -0.57 -0.26 -20.17
CA GLY A 186 -1.80 0.37 -20.65
C GLY A 186 -2.92 0.28 -19.62
N GLU A 187 -3.83 1.27 -19.61
CA GLU A 187 -4.92 1.29 -18.64
C GLU A 187 -5.81 0.04 -18.67
N GLY A 188 -6.01 -0.55 -19.87
CA GLY A 188 -6.83 -1.74 -20.05
C GLY A 188 -6.23 -3.00 -19.45
N ASP A 189 -4.90 -3.09 -19.38
CA ASP A 189 -4.18 -4.29 -18.97
C ASP A 189 -3.81 -4.29 -17.47
N LEU A 190 -3.93 -3.15 -16.80
CA LEU A 190 -3.43 -2.97 -15.44
C LEU A 190 -4.03 -3.96 -14.42
N ASP A 191 -5.33 -4.20 -14.48
CA ASP A 191 -6.01 -5.12 -13.57
C ASP A 191 -5.59 -6.57 -13.82
N ASP A 192 -5.42 -6.97 -15.08
CA ASP A 192 -4.97 -8.31 -15.48
C ASP A 192 -3.51 -8.55 -15.07
N LYS A 193 -2.65 -7.54 -15.21
CA LYS A 193 -1.26 -7.59 -14.73
C LYS A 193 -1.19 -7.75 -13.22
N GLY A 194 -2.00 -6.99 -12.47
CA GLY A 194 -2.09 -7.12 -11.02
C GLY A 194 -2.54 -8.53 -10.59
N LEU A 195 -3.54 -9.09 -11.28
CA LEU A 195 -4.03 -10.43 -11.00
C LEU A 195 -3.00 -11.50 -11.36
N ALA A 196 -2.30 -11.37 -12.50
CA ALA A 196 -1.25 -12.29 -12.90
C ALA A 196 -0.13 -12.34 -11.86
N LEU A 197 0.35 -11.18 -11.39
CA LEU A 197 1.36 -11.09 -10.34
C LEU A 197 0.87 -11.72 -9.03
N ALA A 198 -0.38 -11.47 -8.63
CA ALA A 198 -0.96 -12.08 -7.44
C ALA A 198 -1.00 -13.61 -7.55
N ARG A 199 -1.39 -14.15 -8.72
CA ARG A 199 -1.38 -15.58 -9.00
C ARG A 199 0.02 -16.19 -8.96
N ASP A 200 1.04 -15.48 -9.43
CA ASP A 200 2.42 -15.93 -9.28
C ASP A 200 2.85 -16.02 -7.81
N MET A 201 2.47 -15.04 -7.00
CA MET A 201 2.74 -15.06 -5.55
C MET A 201 2.06 -16.24 -4.84
N VAL A 202 0.83 -16.57 -5.19
CA VAL A 202 0.09 -17.67 -4.53
C VAL A 202 0.56 -19.07 -4.93
N ARG A 203 1.49 -19.22 -5.88
CA ARG A 203 2.18 -20.50 -6.15
C ARG A 203 3.11 -20.91 -5.01
N ALA A 204 3.64 -19.96 -4.25
CA ALA A 204 4.46 -20.25 -3.08
C ALA A 204 3.61 -20.92 -1.98
N ALA A 205 4.24 -21.62 -1.04
CA ALA A 205 3.52 -22.09 0.15
C ALA A 205 3.02 -20.89 0.97
N PRO A 206 1.83 -20.94 1.60
CA PRO A 206 1.25 -19.80 2.32
C PRO A 206 2.19 -19.20 3.36
N ASP A 207 2.80 -20.05 4.20
CA ASP A 207 3.70 -19.58 5.25
C ASP A 207 5.03 -19.05 4.69
N ALA A 208 5.52 -19.62 3.58
CA ALA A 208 6.72 -19.11 2.92
C ALA A 208 6.50 -17.68 2.42
N LEU A 209 5.35 -17.41 1.80
CA LEU A 209 4.99 -16.08 1.30
C LEU A 209 4.91 -15.06 2.46
N ARG A 210 4.25 -15.41 3.56
CA ARG A 210 4.09 -14.57 4.74
C ARG A 210 5.42 -14.30 5.45
N ILE A 211 6.25 -15.34 5.62
CA ILE A 211 7.56 -15.20 6.25
C ILE A 211 8.47 -14.33 5.38
N THR A 212 8.48 -14.54 4.06
CA THR A 212 9.25 -13.71 3.13
C THR A 212 8.90 -12.23 3.28
N LYS A 213 7.60 -11.86 3.24
CA LYS A 213 7.17 -10.47 3.45
C LYS A 213 7.69 -9.91 4.77
N ARG A 214 7.47 -10.63 5.88
CA ARG A 214 7.93 -10.19 7.21
C ARG A 214 9.44 -10.01 7.29
N THR A 215 10.18 -10.91 6.67
CA THR A 215 11.64 -10.84 6.63
C THR A 215 12.12 -9.63 5.84
N LEU A 216 11.53 -9.36 4.67
CA LEU A 216 11.83 -8.18 3.87
C LEU A 216 11.57 -6.87 4.64
N ASP A 217 10.43 -6.78 5.33
CA ASP A 217 10.11 -5.59 6.14
C ASP A 217 11.09 -5.43 7.32
N ALA A 218 11.44 -6.51 8.01
CA ALA A 218 12.38 -6.47 9.13
C ALA A 218 13.80 -6.13 8.67
N ALA A 219 14.23 -6.64 7.53
CA ALA A 219 15.55 -6.34 6.95
C ALA A 219 15.71 -4.86 6.61
N LEU A 220 14.63 -4.18 6.17
CA LEU A 220 14.65 -2.73 5.91
C LEU A 220 14.90 -1.89 7.19
N GLU A 221 14.60 -2.42 8.36
CA GLU A 221 14.77 -1.74 9.65
C GLU A 221 16.07 -2.15 10.38
N THR A 222 16.80 -3.10 9.82
CA THR A 222 17.99 -3.69 10.45
C THR A 222 19.24 -2.93 10.02
N PRO A 223 20.12 -2.53 10.97
CA PRO A 223 21.25 -1.66 10.67
C PRO A 223 22.46 -2.38 10.04
N THR A 224 22.57 -3.71 10.18
CA THR A 224 23.72 -4.48 9.71
C THR A 224 23.32 -5.67 8.87
N TYR A 225 24.21 -6.05 7.95
CA TYR A 225 24.05 -7.25 7.11
C TYR A 225 23.90 -8.52 7.94
N ASP A 226 24.76 -8.69 8.97
CA ASP A 226 24.74 -9.90 9.81
C ASP A 226 23.42 -10.05 10.57
N ALA A 227 22.88 -8.96 11.10
CA ALA A 227 21.57 -9.00 11.76
C ALA A 227 20.42 -9.30 10.76
N ALA A 228 20.50 -8.83 9.50
CA ALA A 228 19.55 -9.20 8.47
C ALA A 228 19.64 -10.71 8.16
N MET A 229 20.85 -11.24 7.99
CA MET A 229 21.09 -12.68 7.78
C MET A 229 20.53 -13.56 8.90
N GLU A 230 20.66 -13.16 10.16
CA GLU A 230 20.05 -13.88 11.28
C GLU A 230 18.53 -13.93 11.22
N ILE A 231 17.89 -12.82 10.80
CA ILE A 231 16.42 -12.77 10.63
C ILE A 231 16.00 -13.73 9.51
N GLU A 232 16.72 -13.74 8.39
CA GLU A 232 16.47 -14.63 7.25
C GLU A 232 16.64 -16.10 7.66
N GLU A 233 17.71 -16.43 8.35
CA GLU A 233 18.00 -17.80 8.83
C GLU A 233 16.90 -18.31 9.74
N ARG A 234 16.45 -17.51 10.71
CA ARG A 234 15.32 -17.88 11.60
C ARG A 234 14.05 -18.17 10.81
N GLY A 235 13.74 -17.33 9.81
CA GLY A 235 12.61 -17.55 8.91
C GLY A 235 12.74 -18.86 8.14
N GLN A 236 13.92 -19.12 7.59
CA GLN A 236 14.21 -20.34 6.82
C GLN A 236 14.13 -21.59 7.70
N MET A 237 14.65 -21.55 8.91
CA MET A 237 14.58 -22.67 9.84
C MET A 237 13.14 -23.01 10.25
N LEU A 238 12.27 -22.01 10.40
CA LEU A 238 10.84 -22.24 10.63
C LEU A 238 10.20 -23.00 9.45
N MET A 239 10.53 -22.62 8.22
CA MET A 239 10.00 -23.28 7.03
C MET A 239 10.51 -24.71 6.86
N ILE A 240 11.78 -24.97 7.13
CA ILE A 240 12.37 -26.31 7.07
C ILE A 240 11.67 -27.22 8.09
N ARG A 241 11.49 -26.77 9.32
CA ARG A 241 10.79 -27.52 10.39
C ARG A 241 9.33 -27.81 10.02
N ALA A 242 8.60 -26.82 9.50
CA ALA A 242 7.23 -27.02 9.07
C ALA A 242 7.09 -28.09 7.98
N ARG A 243 8.08 -28.20 7.08
CA ARG A 243 8.11 -29.25 6.03
C ARG A 243 8.48 -30.62 6.56
N SER A 244 9.33 -30.70 7.57
CA SER A 244 9.78 -31.97 8.15
C SER A 244 8.79 -32.61 9.15
N GLY A 245 7.66 -31.94 9.44
CA GLY A 245 6.69 -32.39 10.45
C GLY A 245 7.24 -32.41 11.90
N ALA A 246 8.36 -31.75 12.14
CA ALA A 246 8.95 -31.67 13.48
C ALA A 246 8.04 -30.82 14.39
N PRO A 247 7.82 -31.23 15.67
CA PRO A 247 7.04 -30.45 16.61
C PRO A 247 7.64 -29.07 16.81
N GLY A 248 6.77 -28.04 16.82
CA GLY A 248 7.19 -26.67 17.10
C GLY A 248 7.82 -26.51 18.48
N LEU A 249 8.71 -25.53 18.63
CA LEU A 249 9.22 -25.07 19.91
C LEU A 249 8.16 -24.30 20.67
#